data_97c6f9f0b3e35a1d493be414e5240627
#
_entry.id   97c6f9f0b3e35a1d493be414e5240627
#
_cell.length_a   1.000
_cell.length_b   1.000
_cell.length_c   1.000
_cell.angle_alpha   90.00
_cell.angle_beta   90.00
_cell.angle_gamma   90.00
#
_symmetry.space_group_name_H-M   'P 1'
#
loop_
_entity.id
_entity.type
_entity.pdbx_description
1 polymer ?
#
loop_
_entity_poly.entity_id
_entity_poly.type
_entity_poly.pdbx_seq_one_letter_code
_entity_poly.pdbx_strand_id
1 'polypeptide(L)'
;GAFEGRTKVTQRVRATPFTHQTENYEGGRYLTCNLIVRKNLAHFHQAYKIPFREDTDLAFSILESGYPIIFSSKLVVEHPPLKPSYSRPFFLAQRYYYDGVLARRFPSRYHKELDAHKILGLKIPHLKRKLYAVFMLSQIIFLTGILAGISGQEIILIGILYLVIFVVTAAVGLRYANLKELSLKDWLVYFLQQ
;
A
#
# COMPACT_ATOMS: atom_id res chain seq x y z
N GLY A 1 11.13 5.19 24.87
CA GLY A 1 11.05 5.35 23.43
C GLY A 1 11.65 4.16 22.69
N ALA A 2 11.94 4.39 21.46
CA ALA A 2 12.53 3.40 20.57
C ALA A 2 13.64 4.01 19.70
N PHE A 3 14.46 3.14 19.11
CA PHE A 3 15.41 3.48 18.06
C PHE A 3 15.04 2.72 16.79
N GLU A 4 14.99 3.41 15.67
CA GLU A 4 14.81 2.85 14.34
C GLU A 4 16.12 2.92 13.58
N GLY A 5 16.52 1.84 12.92
CA GLY A 5 17.78 1.78 12.19
C GLY A 5 17.61 1.81 10.68
N ARG A 6 18.76 1.94 10.01
CA ARG A 6 18.87 1.84 8.55
C ARG A 6 18.74 0.38 8.13
N THR A 7 17.77 0.09 7.27
CA THR A 7 17.60 -1.23 6.66
C THR A 7 17.99 -1.18 5.19
N LYS A 8 18.91 -2.04 4.79
CA LYS A 8 19.38 -2.16 3.40
C LYS A 8 19.01 -3.52 2.85
N VAL A 9 18.81 -3.63 1.54
CA VAL A 9 18.73 -4.95 0.90
C VAL A 9 20.12 -5.52 0.69
N THR A 10 20.28 -6.83 0.98
CA THR A 10 21.55 -7.54 0.72
C THR A 10 21.89 -7.57 -0.77
N GLN A 11 20.88 -7.78 -1.61
CA GLN A 11 20.99 -7.79 -3.06
C GLN A 11 19.78 -7.10 -3.66
N ARG A 12 20.00 -6.03 -4.41
CA ARG A 12 18.91 -5.32 -5.06
C ARG A 12 18.31 -6.17 -6.18
N VAL A 13 17.01 -6.43 -6.10
CA VAL A 13 16.26 -7.06 -7.17
C VAL A 13 15.44 -6.02 -7.90
N ARG A 14 15.08 -6.35 -9.14
CA ARG A 14 14.23 -5.50 -9.98
C ARG A 14 12.91 -5.20 -9.28
N ALA A 15 12.55 -3.94 -9.15
CA ALA A 15 11.33 -3.51 -8.49
C ALA A 15 10.12 -3.71 -9.42
N THR A 16 9.30 -4.71 -9.12
CA THR A 16 8.06 -5.04 -9.85
C THR A 16 6.93 -5.29 -8.85
N PRO A 17 5.66 -5.35 -9.25
CA PRO A 17 4.57 -5.74 -8.38
C PRO A 17 4.74 -7.14 -7.75
N PHE A 18 5.56 -7.98 -8.38
CA PHE A 18 5.81 -9.38 -7.98
C PHE A 18 7.00 -9.55 -7.04
N THR A 19 7.78 -8.48 -6.83
CA THR A 19 8.95 -8.47 -5.95
C THR A 19 8.66 -7.72 -4.65
N HIS A 20 9.43 -8.02 -3.63
CA HIS A 20 9.37 -7.29 -2.37
C HIS A 20 10.77 -7.08 -1.81
N GLN A 21 11.08 -5.83 -1.56
CA GLN A 21 12.32 -5.39 -0.93
C GLN A 21 11.97 -4.51 0.26
N THR A 22 12.64 -4.75 1.38
CA THR A 22 12.44 -3.98 2.60
C THR A 22 13.63 -3.06 2.79
N GLU A 23 13.40 -1.76 2.68
CA GLU A 23 14.44 -0.72 2.78
C GLU A 23 13.95 0.43 3.68
N ASN A 24 14.87 0.99 4.47
CA ASN A 24 14.65 2.18 5.27
C ASN A 24 15.96 2.96 5.41
N TYR A 25 16.09 4.07 4.72
CA TYR A 25 17.31 4.88 4.72
C TYR A 25 17.22 6.15 5.57
N GLU A 26 16.00 6.64 5.82
CA GLU A 26 15.76 7.96 6.42
C GLU A 26 14.89 7.88 7.70
N GLY A 27 14.40 6.69 8.05
CA GLY A 27 13.46 6.49 9.16
C GLY A 27 12.00 6.70 8.77
N GLY A 28 11.10 6.50 9.75
CA GLY A 28 9.66 6.67 9.57
C GLY A 28 8.95 5.49 8.90
N ARG A 29 9.63 4.37 8.70
CA ARG A 29 9.03 3.12 8.20
C ARG A 29 8.74 2.12 9.31
N TYR A 30 9.42 2.28 10.45
CA TYR A 30 9.21 1.51 11.68
C TYR A 30 9.35 -0.01 11.52
N LEU A 31 10.25 -0.45 10.64
CA LEU A 31 10.44 -1.85 10.32
C LEU A 31 10.91 -2.65 11.54
N THR A 32 10.14 -3.61 11.99
CA THR A 32 10.47 -4.42 13.18
C THR A 32 11.77 -5.21 13.06
N CYS A 33 12.23 -5.49 11.84
CA CYS A 33 13.55 -6.09 11.63
C CYS A 33 14.72 -5.19 12.08
N ASN A 34 14.50 -3.90 12.30
CA ASN A 34 15.50 -2.95 12.79
C ASN A 34 14.86 -1.86 13.67
N LEU A 35 14.04 -2.28 14.61
CA LEU A 35 13.38 -1.43 15.59
C LEU A 35 13.70 -1.93 17.01
N ILE A 36 14.45 -1.15 17.76
CA ILE A 36 14.79 -1.43 19.16
C ILE A 36 13.81 -0.67 20.04
N VAL A 37 13.01 -1.40 20.81
CA VAL A 37 11.94 -0.85 21.64
C VAL A 37 12.18 -1.15 23.11
N ARG A 38 11.90 -0.17 23.98
CA ARG A 38 11.92 -0.40 25.42
C ARG A 38 10.88 -1.48 25.78
N LYS A 39 11.26 -2.47 26.60
CA LYS A 39 10.47 -3.67 26.89
C LYS A 39 9.02 -3.38 27.30
N ASN A 40 8.80 -2.38 28.14
CA ASN A 40 7.45 -2.00 28.60
C ASN A 40 6.57 -1.32 27.54
N LEU A 41 7.10 -1.00 26.36
CA LEU A 41 6.38 -0.43 25.22
C LEU A 41 6.25 -1.42 24.06
N ALA A 42 6.89 -2.59 24.14
CA ALA A 42 6.95 -3.57 23.06
C ALA A 42 5.71 -4.50 23.07
N HIS A 43 4.53 -3.93 22.80
CA HIS A 43 3.26 -4.67 22.79
C HIS A 43 2.59 -4.59 21.42
N PHE A 44 2.57 -5.70 20.69
CA PHE A 44 1.83 -5.82 19.44
C PHE A 44 0.33 -5.97 19.69
N HIS A 45 -0.46 -5.24 18.93
CA HIS A 45 -1.91 -5.32 19.03
C HIS A 45 -2.45 -6.61 18.40
N GLN A 46 -3.30 -7.32 19.12
CA GLN A 46 -3.79 -8.67 18.78
C GLN A 46 -4.65 -8.74 17.50
N ALA A 47 -5.13 -7.62 16.98
CA ALA A 47 -5.89 -7.59 15.73
C ALA A 47 -5.05 -7.98 14.50
N TYR A 48 -3.72 -7.84 14.58
CA TYR A 48 -2.83 -8.18 13.46
C TYR A 48 -2.47 -9.66 13.52
N LYS A 49 -3.01 -10.44 12.60
CA LYS A 49 -2.78 -11.90 12.53
C LYS A 49 -1.70 -12.30 11.54
N ILE A 50 -1.27 -11.38 10.67
CA ILE A 50 -0.20 -11.55 9.69
C ILE A 50 0.72 -10.34 9.73
N PRO A 51 1.99 -10.48 9.32
CA PRO A 51 2.96 -9.38 9.30
C PRO A 51 2.59 -8.31 8.27
N PHE A 52 1.83 -7.32 8.68
CA PHE A 52 1.53 -6.09 7.93
C PHE A 52 0.84 -5.06 8.83
N ARG A 53 1.44 -3.89 8.97
CA ARG A 53 0.99 -2.76 9.80
C ARG A 53 1.12 -2.95 11.31
N GLU A 54 1.43 -4.14 11.81
CA GLU A 54 1.70 -4.38 13.24
C GLU A 54 2.88 -3.56 13.76
N ASP A 55 3.91 -3.38 12.93
CA ASP A 55 5.06 -2.54 13.18
C ASP A 55 4.70 -1.04 13.20
N THR A 56 3.91 -0.60 12.25
CA THR A 56 3.39 0.78 12.22
C THR A 56 2.46 1.06 13.39
N ASP A 57 1.61 0.11 13.78
CA ASP A 57 0.73 0.22 14.95
C ASP A 57 1.55 0.35 16.25
N LEU A 58 2.56 -0.51 16.41
CA LEU A 58 3.47 -0.43 17.54
C LEU A 58 4.16 0.95 17.61
N ALA A 59 4.68 1.42 16.49
CA ALA A 59 5.33 2.72 16.42
C ALA A 59 4.37 3.87 16.76
N PHE A 60 3.16 3.84 16.22
CA PHE A 60 2.14 4.84 16.52
C PHE A 60 1.72 4.80 18.00
N SER A 61 1.60 3.62 18.60
CA SER A 61 1.33 3.46 20.03
C SER A 61 2.42 4.09 20.89
N ILE A 62 3.69 3.89 20.54
CA ILE A 62 4.83 4.50 21.23
C ILE A 62 4.78 6.02 21.13
N LEU A 63 4.54 6.55 19.94
CA LEU A 63 4.49 7.98 19.68
C LEU A 63 3.29 8.66 20.35
N GLU A 64 2.11 8.02 20.39
CA GLU A 64 0.92 8.53 21.11
C GLU A 64 1.10 8.48 22.62
N SER A 65 1.92 7.59 23.14
CA SER A 65 2.32 7.54 24.55
C SER A 65 3.36 8.63 24.93
N GLY A 66 3.68 9.54 24.00
CA GLY A 66 4.61 10.64 24.23
C GLY A 66 6.09 10.27 24.13
N TYR A 67 6.42 9.05 23.72
CA TYR A 67 7.81 8.64 23.59
C TYR A 67 8.33 8.83 22.17
N PRO A 68 9.57 9.36 21.98
CA PRO A 68 10.15 9.51 20.67
C PRO A 68 10.63 8.16 20.09
N ILE A 69 10.61 8.06 18.75
CA ILE A 69 11.33 7.07 17.99
C ILE A 69 12.47 7.80 17.26
N ILE A 70 13.70 7.45 17.59
CA ILE A 70 14.89 8.14 17.08
C ILE A 70 15.52 7.28 15.98
N PHE A 71 15.66 7.84 14.79
CA PHE A 71 16.38 7.18 13.71
C PHE A 71 17.90 7.27 13.90
N SER A 72 18.57 6.14 13.73
CA SER A 72 20.02 6.05 13.75
C SER A 72 20.56 5.40 12.48
N SER A 73 21.29 6.16 11.69
CA SER A 73 21.98 5.66 10.50
C SER A 73 23.12 4.68 10.81
N LYS A 74 23.56 4.62 12.09
CA LYS A 74 24.61 3.70 12.56
C LYS A 74 24.07 2.32 12.88
N LEU A 75 22.79 2.18 13.20
CA LEU A 75 22.12 0.90 13.36
C LEU A 75 21.78 0.35 11.97
N VAL A 76 22.58 -0.57 11.45
CA VAL A 76 22.40 -1.09 10.09
C VAL A 76 22.03 -2.56 10.15
N VAL A 77 20.95 -2.91 9.46
CA VAL A 77 20.52 -4.29 9.22
C VAL A 77 20.42 -4.53 7.72
N GLU A 78 20.90 -5.67 7.27
CA GLU A 78 20.72 -6.14 5.90
C GLU A 78 19.54 -7.11 5.85
N HIS A 79 18.59 -6.84 4.93
CA HIS A 79 17.39 -7.64 4.76
C HIS A 79 17.37 -8.26 3.36
N PRO A 80 17.29 -9.60 3.24
CA PRO A 80 17.24 -10.24 1.93
C PRO A 80 15.92 -9.93 1.23
N PRO A 81 15.94 -9.74 -0.11
CA PRO A 81 14.71 -9.60 -0.87
C PRO A 81 13.95 -10.94 -0.88
N LEU A 82 12.63 -10.87 -0.89
CA LEU A 82 11.81 -12.06 -1.07
C LEU A 82 11.85 -12.51 -2.53
N LYS A 83 11.78 -13.83 -2.74
CA LYS A 83 11.69 -14.40 -4.09
C LYS A 83 10.49 -13.80 -4.84
N PRO A 84 10.64 -13.45 -6.14
CA PRO A 84 9.53 -12.98 -6.95
C PRO A 84 8.39 -14.01 -6.99
N SER A 85 7.14 -13.53 -6.96
CA SER A 85 5.96 -14.40 -7.04
C SER A 85 4.81 -13.66 -7.71
N TYR A 86 4.21 -14.27 -8.76
CA TYR A 86 3.04 -13.72 -9.44
C TYR A 86 1.78 -13.68 -8.57
N SER A 87 1.68 -14.53 -7.54
CA SER A 87 0.57 -14.48 -6.58
C SER A 87 0.70 -13.36 -5.54
N ARG A 88 1.84 -12.68 -5.47
CA ARG A 88 2.11 -11.64 -4.46
C ARG A 88 1.09 -10.51 -4.44
N PRO A 89 0.63 -9.94 -5.57
CA PRO A 89 -0.37 -8.88 -5.54
C PRO A 89 -1.66 -9.28 -4.81
N PHE A 90 -2.13 -10.52 -4.98
CA PHE A 90 -3.32 -11.04 -4.27
C PHE A 90 -3.08 -11.12 -2.76
N PHE A 91 -1.94 -11.68 -2.34
CA PHE A 91 -1.61 -11.73 -0.91
C PHE A 91 -1.41 -10.33 -0.31
N LEU A 92 -0.86 -9.40 -1.07
CA LEU A 92 -0.73 -8.01 -0.63
C LEU A 92 -2.09 -7.32 -0.54
N ALA A 93 -3.04 -7.60 -1.45
CA ALA A 93 -4.38 -7.05 -1.40
C ALA A 93 -5.10 -7.42 -0.08
N GLN A 94 -4.98 -8.66 0.39
CA GLN A 94 -5.56 -9.09 1.66
C GLN A 94 -5.04 -8.29 2.87
N ARG A 95 -3.79 -7.82 2.80
CA ARG A 95 -3.17 -7.06 3.89
C ARG A 95 -3.80 -5.68 4.08
N TYR A 96 -4.41 -5.09 3.04
CA TYR A 96 -5.06 -3.77 3.14
C TYR A 96 -6.24 -3.72 4.12
N TYR A 97 -6.79 -4.88 4.53
CA TYR A 97 -7.70 -4.96 5.66
C TYR A 97 -7.12 -4.29 6.91
N TYR A 98 -5.82 -4.49 7.17
CA TYR A 98 -5.14 -3.93 8.33
C TYR A 98 -4.89 -2.43 8.24
N ASP A 99 -4.90 -1.83 7.06
CA ASP A 99 -4.93 -0.37 6.92
C ASP A 99 -6.20 0.21 7.54
N GLY A 100 -7.34 -0.47 7.41
CA GLY A 100 -8.59 -0.09 8.07
C GLY A 100 -8.53 -0.22 9.60
N VAL A 101 -7.81 -1.22 10.12
CA VAL A 101 -7.57 -1.38 11.57
C VAL A 101 -6.71 -0.23 12.07
N LEU A 102 -5.58 0.03 11.40
CA LEU A 102 -4.65 1.10 11.77
C LEU A 102 -5.31 2.49 11.71
N ALA A 103 -6.10 2.75 10.65
CA ALA A 103 -6.81 4.02 10.47
C ALA A 103 -7.86 4.27 11.57
N ARG A 104 -8.52 3.23 12.08
CA ARG A 104 -9.47 3.34 13.20
C ARG A 104 -8.77 3.59 14.53
N ARG A 105 -7.61 2.98 14.74
CA ARG A 105 -6.85 3.14 15.99
C ARG A 105 -6.12 4.48 16.07
N PHE A 106 -5.56 4.94 14.96
CA PHE A 106 -4.75 6.16 14.87
C PHE A 106 -5.18 7.06 13.71
N PRO A 107 -6.41 7.59 13.70
CA PRO A 107 -6.96 8.30 12.54
C PRO A 107 -6.10 9.49 12.10
N SER A 108 -5.70 10.33 13.03
CA SER A 108 -4.90 11.54 12.74
C SER A 108 -3.53 11.21 12.15
N ARG A 109 -2.81 10.24 12.74
CA ARG A 109 -1.50 9.81 12.22
C ARG A 109 -1.62 9.10 10.90
N TYR A 110 -2.57 8.19 10.79
CA TYR A 110 -2.80 7.47 9.55
C TYR A 110 -3.02 8.42 8.37
N HIS A 111 -3.87 9.44 8.55
CA HIS A 111 -4.12 10.45 7.51
C HIS A 111 -2.90 11.31 7.20
N LYS A 112 -2.14 11.68 8.22
CA LYS A 112 -0.96 12.53 8.06
C LYS A 112 0.21 11.80 7.39
N GLU A 113 0.48 10.57 7.80
CA GLU A 113 1.71 9.85 7.45
C GLU A 113 1.52 8.84 6.31
N LEU A 114 0.36 8.21 6.18
CA LEU A 114 0.16 7.12 5.24
C LEU A 114 -0.84 7.42 4.11
N ASP A 115 -1.85 8.26 4.36
CA ASP A 115 -2.96 8.45 3.41
C ASP A 115 -2.89 9.79 2.64
N ALA A 116 -1.91 10.63 2.95
CA ALA A 116 -1.73 11.90 2.25
C ALA A 116 -0.90 11.72 0.98
N HIS A 117 -1.56 11.80 -0.19
CA HIS A 117 -0.88 11.81 -1.48
C HIS A 117 -0.72 13.24 -2.00
N LYS A 118 0.46 13.56 -2.53
CA LYS A 118 0.72 14.83 -3.19
C LYS A 118 0.55 14.66 -4.70
N ILE A 119 -0.38 15.41 -5.30
CA ILE A 119 -0.50 15.56 -6.75
C ILE A 119 -0.33 17.04 -7.06
N LEU A 120 0.63 17.39 -7.90
CA LEU A 120 0.95 18.78 -8.28
C LEU A 120 1.10 19.71 -7.05
N GLY A 121 1.74 19.22 -5.98
CA GLY A 121 1.94 19.97 -4.75
C GLY A 121 0.74 19.97 -3.77
N LEU A 122 -0.45 19.59 -4.22
CA LEU A 122 -1.65 19.50 -3.38
C LEU A 122 -1.71 18.17 -2.65
N LYS A 123 -1.94 18.21 -1.33
CA LYS A 123 -2.22 17.00 -0.53
C LYS A 123 -3.69 16.62 -0.72
N ILE A 124 -3.95 15.48 -1.34
CA ILE A 124 -5.30 14.93 -1.51
C ILE A 124 -5.45 13.76 -0.53
N PRO A 125 -6.22 13.93 0.56
CA PRO A 125 -6.47 12.85 1.50
C PRO A 125 -7.37 11.80 0.86
N HIS A 126 -7.11 10.53 1.18
CA HIS A 126 -7.90 9.38 0.75
C HIS A 126 -8.00 9.15 -0.77
N LEU A 127 -7.08 9.73 -1.56
CA LEU A 127 -7.17 9.65 -3.02
C LEU A 127 -7.29 8.22 -3.53
N LYS A 128 -6.44 7.31 -3.05
CA LYS A 128 -6.49 5.90 -3.48
C LYS A 128 -7.85 5.27 -3.15
N ARG A 129 -8.36 5.46 -1.94
CA ARG A 129 -9.65 4.90 -1.53
C ARG A 129 -10.80 5.46 -2.37
N LYS A 130 -10.78 6.77 -2.64
CA LYS A 130 -11.78 7.41 -3.51
C LYS A 130 -11.75 6.84 -4.92
N LEU A 131 -10.56 6.67 -5.50
CA LEU A 131 -10.40 6.08 -6.83
C LEU A 131 -10.89 4.62 -6.86
N TYR A 132 -10.52 3.80 -5.87
CA TYR A 132 -11.02 2.44 -5.79
C TYR A 132 -12.54 2.39 -5.58
N ALA A 133 -13.11 3.25 -4.74
CA ALA A 133 -14.56 3.31 -4.54
C ALA A 133 -15.29 3.70 -5.84
N VAL A 134 -14.79 4.71 -6.57
CA VAL A 134 -15.35 5.10 -7.87
C VAL A 134 -15.22 3.96 -8.88
N PHE A 135 -14.07 3.28 -8.93
CA PHE A 135 -13.86 2.13 -9.80
C PHE A 135 -14.83 0.99 -9.47
N MET A 136 -14.96 0.60 -8.20
CA MET A 136 -15.90 -0.46 -7.79
C MET A 136 -17.35 -0.09 -8.10
N LEU A 137 -17.73 1.17 -7.87
CA LEU A 137 -19.08 1.65 -8.20
C LEU A 137 -19.33 1.59 -9.72
N SER A 138 -18.35 1.96 -10.54
CA SER A 138 -18.46 1.86 -12.00
C SER A 138 -18.62 0.42 -12.49
N GLN A 139 -17.97 -0.55 -11.84
CA GLN A 139 -18.16 -1.98 -12.11
C GLN A 139 -19.60 -2.41 -11.85
N ILE A 140 -20.15 -2.03 -10.69
CA ILE A 140 -21.51 -2.37 -10.30
C ILE A 140 -22.51 -1.76 -11.30
N ILE A 141 -22.36 -0.48 -11.65
CA ILE A 141 -23.25 0.19 -12.61
C ILE A 141 -23.18 -0.49 -13.98
N PHE A 142 -21.99 -0.81 -14.47
CA PHE A 142 -21.81 -1.45 -15.77
C PHE A 142 -22.45 -2.84 -15.79
N LEU A 143 -22.19 -3.68 -14.79
CA LEU A 143 -22.78 -5.02 -14.68
C LEU A 143 -24.30 -4.96 -14.53
N THR A 144 -24.82 -4.05 -13.70
CA THR A 144 -26.26 -3.86 -13.52
C THR A 144 -26.92 -3.41 -14.82
N GLY A 145 -26.28 -2.52 -15.58
CA GLY A 145 -26.75 -2.10 -16.92
C GLY A 145 -26.91 -3.28 -17.87
N ILE A 146 -25.89 -4.14 -17.94
CA ILE A 146 -25.94 -5.37 -18.77
C ILE A 146 -27.09 -6.28 -18.31
N LEU A 147 -27.20 -6.56 -17.01
CA LEU A 147 -28.23 -7.46 -16.45
C LEU A 147 -29.64 -6.90 -16.60
N ALA A 148 -29.79 -5.57 -16.55
CA ALA A 148 -31.10 -4.91 -16.77
C ALA A 148 -31.48 -4.85 -18.25
N GLY A 149 -30.66 -5.37 -19.18
CA GLY A 149 -30.92 -5.36 -20.62
C GLY A 149 -30.90 -3.98 -21.23
N ILE A 150 -30.18 -3.01 -20.62
CA ILE A 150 -29.96 -1.70 -21.21
C ILE A 150 -29.23 -1.89 -22.54
N SER A 151 -29.75 -1.31 -23.60
CA SER A 151 -29.22 -1.48 -24.97
C SER A 151 -29.09 -0.13 -25.67
N GLY A 152 -28.56 -0.16 -26.88
CA GLY A 152 -28.43 1.06 -27.68
C GLY A 152 -27.36 2.02 -27.18
N GLN A 153 -27.63 3.32 -27.27
CA GLN A 153 -26.65 4.36 -26.95
C GLN A 153 -26.31 4.43 -25.46
N GLU A 154 -27.25 4.09 -24.58
CA GLU A 154 -27.01 4.16 -23.13
C GLU A 154 -25.95 3.18 -22.68
N ILE A 155 -25.95 1.92 -23.15
CA ILE A 155 -24.93 0.93 -22.76
C ILE A 155 -23.54 1.34 -23.31
N ILE A 156 -23.50 1.97 -24.47
CA ILE A 156 -22.24 2.47 -25.05
C ILE A 156 -21.68 3.59 -24.17
N LEU A 157 -22.51 4.55 -23.73
CA LEU A 157 -22.09 5.63 -22.84
C LEU A 157 -21.59 5.12 -21.48
N ILE A 158 -22.30 4.15 -20.89
CA ILE A 158 -21.88 3.49 -19.63
C ILE A 158 -20.55 2.78 -19.84
N GLY A 159 -20.37 2.08 -20.96
CA GLY A 159 -19.13 1.38 -21.31
C GLY A 159 -17.95 2.34 -21.51
N ILE A 160 -18.17 3.47 -22.19
CA ILE A 160 -17.12 4.52 -22.34
C ILE A 160 -16.73 5.10 -20.98
N LEU A 161 -17.70 5.45 -20.14
CA LEU A 161 -17.44 5.97 -18.80
C LEU A 161 -16.66 4.97 -17.96
N TYR A 162 -17.06 3.70 -17.98
CA TYR A 162 -16.33 2.62 -17.33
C TYR A 162 -14.88 2.53 -17.81
N LEU A 163 -14.67 2.55 -19.12
CA LEU A 163 -13.33 2.47 -19.72
C LEU A 163 -12.45 3.67 -19.27
N VAL A 164 -13.00 4.87 -19.26
CA VAL A 164 -12.28 6.07 -18.80
C VAL A 164 -11.87 5.91 -17.32
N ILE A 165 -12.79 5.49 -16.45
CA ILE A 165 -12.51 5.27 -15.03
C ILE A 165 -11.45 4.18 -14.86
N PHE A 166 -11.56 3.08 -15.62
CA PHE A 166 -10.56 2.01 -15.62
C PHE A 166 -9.17 2.53 -16.02
N VAL A 167 -9.06 3.26 -17.12
CA VAL A 167 -7.78 3.82 -17.59
C VAL A 167 -7.17 4.78 -16.57
N VAL A 168 -7.97 5.67 -15.97
CA VAL A 168 -7.51 6.60 -14.93
C VAL A 168 -7.03 5.84 -13.70
N THR A 169 -7.80 4.86 -13.24
CA THR A 169 -7.44 4.05 -12.06
C THR A 169 -6.18 3.22 -12.32
N ALA A 170 -6.09 2.62 -13.50
CA ALA A 170 -4.91 1.89 -13.95
C ALA A 170 -3.70 2.84 -14.03
N ALA A 171 -3.81 4.02 -14.65
CA ALA A 171 -2.71 4.97 -14.76
C ALA A 171 -2.19 5.43 -13.38
N VAL A 172 -3.09 5.64 -12.41
CA VAL A 172 -2.70 5.96 -11.03
C VAL A 172 -2.01 4.75 -10.38
N GLY A 173 -2.53 3.54 -10.56
CA GLY A 173 -1.89 2.30 -10.08
C GLY A 173 -0.50 2.11 -10.70
N LEU A 174 -0.39 2.31 -12.00
CA LEU A 174 0.84 2.22 -12.78
C LEU A 174 1.93 3.22 -12.35
N ARG A 175 1.54 4.41 -11.91
CA ARG A 175 2.48 5.42 -11.38
C ARG A 175 3.20 4.95 -10.12
N TYR A 176 2.61 4.03 -9.36
CA TYR A 176 3.18 3.46 -8.14
C TYR A 176 3.89 2.11 -8.35
N ALA A 177 3.61 1.45 -9.47
CA ALA A 177 4.38 0.29 -9.89
C ALA A 177 5.55 0.77 -10.75
N ASN A 178 6.75 0.30 -10.48
CA ASN A 178 7.93 0.67 -11.27
C ASN A 178 7.94 -0.11 -12.59
N LEU A 179 7.02 0.29 -13.51
CA LEU A 179 6.68 -0.44 -14.72
C LEU A 179 7.76 -0.42 -15.79
N LYS A 180 8.69 0.56 -15.71
CA LYS A 180 9.81 0.66 -16.66
C LYS A 180 10.67 -0.60 -16.70
N GLU A 181 10.57 -1.40 -15.67
CA GLU A 181 11.35 -2.61 -15.51
C GLU A 181 10.58 -3.91 -15.79
N LEU A 182 9.29 -3.84 -16.13
CA LEU A 182 8.49 -5.04 -16.41
C LEU A 182 8.82 -5.62 -17.79
N SER A 183 8.95 -6.95 -17.85
CA SER A 183 8.94 -7.67 -19.11
C SER A 183 7.52 -7.70 -19.70
N LEU A 184 7.37 -7.98 -21.00
CA LEU A 184 6.06 -8.14 -21.63
C LEU A 184 5.20 -9.17 -20.91
N LYS A 185 5.79 -10.28 -20.47
CA LYS A 185 5.12 -11.33 -19.70
C LYS A 185 4.60 -10.79 -18.36
N ASP A 186 5.42 -10.03 -17.63
CA ASP A 186 5.03 -9.44 -16.35
C ASP A 186 3.89 -8.43 -16.55
N TRP A 187 3.92 -7.68 -17.65
CA TRP A 187 2.85 -6.77 -18.05
C TRP A 187 1.53 -7.50 -18.23
N LEU A 188 1.53 -8.57 -19.02
CA LEU A 188 0.33 -9.38 -19.26
C LEU A 188 -0.23 -9.96 -17.96
N VAL A 189 0.63 -10.55 -17.11
CA VAL A 189 0.19 -11.10 -15.83
C VAL A 189 -0.36 -10.01 -14.93
N TYR A 190 0.27 -8.85 -14.87
CA TYR A 190 -0.19 -7.72 -14.04
C TYR A 190 -1.57 -7.23 -14.49
N PHE A 191 -1.79 -7.06 -15.80
CA PHE A 191 -3.10 -6.64 -16.34
C PHE A 191 -4.21 -7.67 -16.12
N LEU A 192 -3.91 -8.95 -16.20
CA LEU A 192 -4.89 -10.01 -15.93
C LEU A 192 -5.29 -10.11 -14.45
N GLN A 193 -4.52 -9.50 -13.57
CA GLN A 193 -4.75 -9.50 -12.11
C GLN A 193 -5.46 -8.24 -11.60
N GLN A 194 -5.66 -7.22 -12.45
CA GLN A 194 -6.40 -6.00 -12.09
C GLN A 194 -7.90 -6.18 -12.31
#